data_5a7fb4cd702b167d3a772847d4943747
#
_entry.id   5a7fb4cd702b167d3a772847d4943747
#
_cell.length_a   1.000
_cell.length_b   1.000
_cell.length_c   1.000
_cell.angle_alpha   90.00
_cell.angle_beta   90.00
_cell.angle_gamma   90.00
#
_symmetry.space_group_name_H-M   'P 1'
#
loop_
_entity.id
_entity.type
_entity.pdbx_description
1 polymer ?
#
loop_
_entity_poly.entity_id
_entity_poly.type
_entity_poly.pdbx_seq_one_letter_code
_entity_poly.pdbx_strand_id
1 'polypeptide(L)'
;MSPTHRFLGLLCLTASLWFACAPATRADTIPVKSAELRLEEEGYVLNAQFDVAFNPTLEEALQKGVSLYFVLEFELSRPRWYWLDEKVVAQSVQYRITYSPLTRQYRVASGLLGQQFESLEEVEHLLSRVASRPVIASDVLTKGARYEAAVRLRLDVTQLPKPFQIDALASRDWSLQSEWYRWSFVP
;
A
#
# COMPACT_ATOMS: atom_id res chain seq x y z
N MET A 1 12.42 -67.23 -27.41
CA MET A 1 11.96 -65.87 -27.79
C MET A 1 11.03 -65.41 -26.72
N SER A 2 11.53 -64.60 -25.77
CA SER A 2 10.88 -64.21 -24.51
C SER A 2 10.20 -62.84 -24.62
N PRO A 3 8.96 -62.68 -24.17
CA PRO A 3 8.22 -61.43 -24.23
C PRO A 3 8.32 -60.66 -22.88
N THR A 4 9.47 -60.08 -22.59
CA THR A 4 9.68 -59.39 -21.33
C THR A 4 9.94 -57.86 -21.45
N HIS A 5 9.78 -57.28 -22.65
CA HIS A 5 10.05 -55.85 -22.85
C HIS A 5 8.83 -54.94 -23.01
N ARG A 6 7.60 -55.42 -22.75
CA ARG A 6 6.39 -54.62 -22.98
C ARG A 6 5.76 -54.02 -21.72
N PHE A 7 6.27 -54.32 -20.53
CA PHE A 7 5.69 -53.81 -19.26
C PHE A 7 6.41 -52.61 -18.63
N LEU A 8 7.57 -52.19 -19.19
CA LEU A 8 8.35 -51.10 -18.62
C LEU A 8 7.96 -49.72 -19.16
N GLY A 9 7.13 -49.63 -20.20
CA GLY A 9 6.73 -48.39 -20.84
C GLY A 9 5.52 -47.68 -20.23
N LEU A 10 4.76 -48.35 -19.34
CA LEU A 10 3.49 -47.80 -18.81
C LEU A 10 3.59 -47.15 -17.41
N LEU A 11 4.73 -47.29 -16.76
CA LEU A 11 4.92 -46.77 -15.38
C LEU A 11 5.50 -45.34 -15.34
N CYS A 12 5.97 -44.80 -16.45
CA CYS A 12 6.53 -43.44 -16.50
C CYS A 12 5.52 -42.32 -16.84
N LEU A 13 4.27 -42.66 -17.17
CA LEU A 13 3.31 -41.65 -17.65
C LEU A 13 2.36 -41.13 -16.54
N THR A 14 2.41 -41.66 -15.34
CA THR A 14 1.53 -41.22 -14.24
C THR A 14 2.18 -40.33 -13.21
N ALA A 15 3.48 -40.04 -13.35
CA ALA A 15 4.23 -39.21 -12.37
C ALA A 15 4.23 -37.71 -12.69
N SER A 16 3.60 -37.26 -13.79
CA SER A 16 3.75 -35.86 -14.28
C SER A 16 2.58 -34.93 -13.96
N LEU A 17 1.58 -35.34 -13.17
CA LEU A 17 0.38 -34.54 -12.97
C LEU A 17 0.18 -34.02 -11.52
N TRP A 18 1.24 -34.01 -10.71
CA TRP A 18 1.22 -33.35 -9.39
C TRP A 18 2.07 -32.07 -9.40
N PHE A 19 1.91 -31.25 -10.44
CA PHE A 19 2.49 -29.91 -10.44
C PHE A 19 1.47 -28.93 -9.86
N ALA A 20 1.54 -28.81 -8.53
CA ALA A 20 1.48 -27.58 -7.78
C ALA A 20 0.35 -26.59 -8.15
N CYS A 21 -0.79 -26.75 -7.51
CA CYS A 21 -1.51 -25.58 -7.01
C CYS A 21 -0.70 -25.03 -5.82
N ALA A 22 0.41 -24.32 -6.09
CA ALA A 22 1.05 -23.50 -5.09
C ALA A 22 0.00 -22.45 -4.69
N PRO A 23 -0.39 -22.33 -3.41
CA PRO A 23 -1.19 -21.20 -3.00
C PRO A 23 -0.39 -19.98 -3.40
N ALA A 24 -0.97 -19.11 -4.24
CA ALA A 24 -0.43 -17.79 -4.49
C ALA A 24 -0.34 -17.13 -3.12
N THR A 25 0.86 -17.09 -2.54
CA THR A 25 1.15 -16.27 -1.37
C THR A 25 0.81 -14.86 -1.80
N ARG A 26 -0.36 -14.39 -1.38
CA ARG A 26 -0.78 -13.01 -1.57
C ARG A 26 0.30 -12.20 -0.89
N ALA A 27 1.17 -11.59 -1.66
CA ALA A 27 2.11 -10.62 -1.12
C ALA A 27 1.26 -9.58 -0.38
N ASP A 28 1.63 -9.23 0.86
CA ASP A 28 0.97 -8.20 1.65
C ASP A 28 1.26 -6.83 1.04
N THR A 29 0.84 -6.68 -0.22
CA THR A 29 1.04 -5.50 -1.05
C THR A 29 -0.31 -4.83 -1.23
N ILE A 30 -0.36 -3.53 -1.00
CA ILE A 30 -1.54 -2.70 -1.26
C ILE A 30 -1.56 -2.36 -2.76
N PRO A 31 -2.47 -2.91 -3.58
CA PRO A 31 -2.60 -2.52 -4.97
C PRO A 31 -3.05 -1.05 -5.09
N VAL A 32 -2.41 -0.29 -5.97
CA VAL A 32 -2.88 1.05 -6.34
C VAL A 32 -3.75 0.92 -7.58
N LYS A 33 -5.04 1.19 -7.44
CA LYS A 33 -6.03 1.08 -8.55
C LYS A 33 -5.93 2.27 -9.50
N SER A 34 -5.77 3.48 -8.95
CA SER A 34 -5.64 4.70 -9.73
C SER A 34 -5.02 5.82 -8.90
N ALA A 35 -4.37 6.76 -9.56
CA ALA A 35 -3.98 8.04 -8.97
C ALA A 35 -3.95 9.11 -10.06
N GLU A 36 -4.40 10.32 -9.71
CA GLU A 36 -4.43 11.47 -10.60
C GLU A 36 -4.26 12.78 -9.83
N LEU A 37 -3.77 13.79 -10.52
CA LEU A 37 -3.78 15.17 -10.04
C LEU A 37 -4.85 15.95 -10.79
N ARG A 38 -5.66 16.71 -10.06
CA ARG A 38 -6.64 17.64 -10.62
C ARG A 38 -6.36 19.05 -10.16
N LEU A 39 -6.54 20.02 -11.06
CA LEU A 39 -6.50 21.43 -10.71
C LEU A 39 -7.82 21.85 -10.07
N GLU A 40 -7.76 22.41 -8.89
CA GLU A 40 -8.85 23.08 -8.17
C GLU A 40 -8.50 24.56 -7.93
N GLU A 41 -9.37 25.32 -7.28
CA GLU A 41 -9.20 26.78 -7.12
C GLU A 41 -7.89 27.18 -6.43
N GLU A 42 -7.46 26.42 -5.41
CA GLU A 42 -6.27 26.74 -4.62
C GLU A 42 -4.98 26.04 -5.10
N GLY A 43 -5.09 25.12 -6.08
CA GLY A 43 -3.95 24.36 -6.58
C GLY A 43 -4.30 22.94 -7.03
N TYR A 44 -3.32 22.07 -7.01
CA TYR A 44 -3.53 20.69 -7.44
C TYR A 44 -3.83 19.78 -6.26
N VAL A 45 -4.89 19.00 -6.42
CA VAL A 45 -5.32 17.99 -5.46
C VAL A 45 -5.01 16.59 -5.97
N LEU A 46 -4.63 15.72 -5.06
CA LEU A 46 -4.42 14.29 -5.31
C LEU A 46 -5.73 13.54 -5.08
N ASN A 47 -6.13 12.76 -6.07
CA ASN A 47 -7.10 11.68 -5.93
C ASN A 47 -6.39 10.36 -6.15
N ALA A 48 -6.56 9.40 -5.24
CA ALA A 48 -5.98 8.08 -5.39
C ALA A 48 -6.91 7.01 -4.80
N GLN A 49 -6.86 5.82 -5.40
CA GLN A 49 -7.56 4.63 -4.92
C GLN A 49 -6.57 3.49 -4.71
N PHE A 50 -6.63 2.94 -3.51
CA PHE A 50 -5.87 1.80 -3.07
C PHE A 50 -6.81 0.60 -2.82
N ASP A 51 -6.26 -0.59 -2.72
CA ASP A 51 -6.97 -1.79 -2.28
C ASP A 51 -6.37 -2.24 -0.95
N VAL A 52 -6.81 -1.61 0.13
CA VAL A 52 -6.29 -1.88 1.47
C VAL A 52 -7.09 -3.01 2.08
N ALA A 53 -6.39 -4.06 2.51
CA ALA A 53 -6.95 -5.14 3.31
C ALA A 53 -5.96 -5.50 4.41
N PHE A 54 -6.41 -5.52 5.65
CA PHE A 54 -5.55 -5.90 6.76
C PHE A 54 -5.45 -7.42 6.83
N ASN A 55 -4.25 -7.90 7.10
CA ASN A 55 -4.06 -9.30 7.39
C ASN A 55 -4.38 -9.62 8.87
N PRO A 56 -4.59 -10.88 9.22
CA PRO A 56 -4.95 -11.27 10.59
C PRO A 56 -3.94 -10.81 11.65
N THR A 57 -2.66 -10.71 11.31
CA THR A 57 -1.59 -10.25 12.22
C THR A 57 -1.79 -8.79 12.63
N LEU A 58 -2.12 -7.92 11.68
CA LEU A 58 -2.37 -6.50 11.94
C LEU A 58 -3.69 -6.29 12.68
N GLU A 59 -4.72 -7.06 12.34
CA GLU A 59 -6.00 -7.04 13.06
C GLU A 59 -5.82 -7.47 14.52
N GLU A 60 -5.13 -8.58 14.78
CA GLU A 60 -4.85 -9.07 16.14
C GLU A 60 -4.02 -8.04 16.95
N ALA A 61 -3.05 -7.38 16.32
CA ALA A 61 -2.27 -6.32 16.94
C ALA A 61 -3.15 -5.15 17.38
N LEU A 62 -4.07 -4.67 16.52
CA LEU A 62 -5.03 -3.63 16.86
C LEU A 62 -5.92 -4.06 18.04
N GLN A 63 -6.45 -5.27 18.02
CA GLN A 63 -7.29 -5.82 19.09
C GLN A 63 -6.54 -5.91 20.43
N LYS A 64 -5.22 -6.14 20.41
CA LYS A 64 -4.32 -6.10 21.56
C LYS A 64 -3.94 -4.68 22.00
N GLY A 65 -4.50 -3.64 21.35
CA GLY A 65 -4.26 -2.24 21.67
C GLY A 65 -3.00 -1.63 21.04
N VAL A 66 -2.36 -2.32 20.10
CA VAL A 66 -1.24 -1.74 19.35
C VAL A 66 -1.78 -0.71 18.36
N SER A 67 -1.20 0.49 18.34
CA SER A 67 -1.52 1.50 17.34
C SER A 67 -0.77 1.20 16.05
N LEU A 68 -1.47 1.22 14.92
CA LEU A 68 -0.86 1.12 13.59
C LEU A 68 -0.76 2.51 12.96
N TYR A 69 0.32 2.75 12.24
CA TYR A 69 0.58 4.02 11.58
C TYR A 69 0.76 3.80 10.09
N PHE A 70 -0.17 4.31 9.29
CA PHE A 70 -0.04 4.33 7.84
C PHE A 70 0.43 5.68 7.36
N VAL A 71 1.30 5.69 6.37
CA VAL A 71 1.83 6.91 5.75
C VAL A 71 1.48 6.90 4.27
N LEU A 72 0.69 7.89 3.87
CA LEU A 72 0.49 8.25 2.47
C LEU A 72 1.61 9.19 2.07
N GLU A 73 2.40 8.82 1.08
CA GLU A 73 3.51 9.61 0.55
C GLU A 73 3.19 10.04 -0.88
N PHE A 74 3.39 11.30 -1.18
CA PHE A 74 3.26 11.87 -2.51
C PHE A 74 4.54 12.60 -2.87
N GLU A 75 5.06 12.34 -4.07
CA GLU A 75 6.23 13.01 -4.63
C GLU A 75 5.92 13.52 -6.03
N LEU A 76 6.42 14.71 -6.36
CA LEU A 76 6.45 15.25 -7.70
C LEU A 76 7.88 15.60 -8.04
N SER A 77 8.38 15.07 -9.15
CA SER A 77 9.72 15.34 -9.66
C SER A 77 9.66 15.89 -11.08
N ARG A 78 10.69 16.66 -11.43
CA ARG A 78 10.94 17.12 -12.78
C ARG A 78 12.08 16.30 -13.37
N PRO A 79 11.84 15.46 -14.39
CA PRO A 79 12.91 14.70 -15.05
C PRO A 79 13.96 15.62 -15.65
N ARG A 80 15.24 15.28 -15.44
CA ARG A 80 16.38 15.97 -16.03
C ARG A 80 17.23 15.01 -16.85
N TRP A 81 17.53 15.35 -18.10
CA TRP A 81 18.28 14.46 -19.01
C TRP A 81 19.76 14.27 -18.64
N TYR A 82 20.33 15.12 -17.78
CA TYR A 82 21.78 15.17 -17.50
C TYR A 82 22.13 15.03 -16.00
N TRP A 83 21.15 14.88 -15.12
CA TRP A 83 21.33 14.82 -13.67
C TRP A 83 20.19 14.02 -13.02
N LEU A 84 20.29 13.84 -11.70
CA LEU A 84 19.18 13.28 -10.93
C LEU A 84 17.93 14.15 -11.07
N ASP A 85 16.76 13.54 -11.08
CA ASP A 85 15.48 14.23 -11.15
C ASP A 85 15.35 15.26 -10.03
N GLU A 86 14.82 16.41 -10.35
CA GLU A 86 14.57 17.46 -9.37
C GLU A 86 13.28 17.16 -8.60
N LYS A 87 13.40 16.92 -7.32
CA LYS A 87 12.23 16.77 -6.45
C LYS A 87 11.61 18.16 -6.21
N VAL A 88 10.43 18.38 -6.78
CA VAL A 88 9.70 19.66 -6.72
C VAL A 88 8.83 19.70 -5.47
N VAL A 89 8.13 18.62 -5.18
CA VAL A 89 7.25 18.48 -4.01
C VAL A 89 7.44 17.09 -3.39
N ALA A 90 7.46 17.05 -2.07
CA ALA A 90 7.35 15.81 -1.31
C ALA A 90 6.45 16.07 -0.11
N GLN A 91 5.36 15.33 -0.01
CA GLN A 91 4.42 15.44 1.10
C GLN A 91 4.12 14.06 1.68
N SER A 92 3.87 14.02 2.97
CA SER A 92 3.43 12.81 3.65
C SER A 92 2.32 13.11 4.63
N VAL A 93 1.41 12.16 4.77
CA VAL A 93 0.30 12.22 5.71
C VAL A 93 0.27 10.95 6.50
N GLN A 94 0.24 11.08 7.82
CA GLN A 94 0.18 9.94 8.72
C GLN A 94 -1.26 9.74 9.22
N TYR A 95 -1.71 8.49 9.17
CA TYR A 95 -2.95 8.00 9.74
C TYR A 95 -2.61 7.07 10.90
N ARG A 96 -3.03 7.43 12.11
CA ARG A 96 -2.91 6.56 13.28
C ARG A 96 -4.22 5.84 13.52
N ILE A 97 -4.16 4.52 13.53
CA ILE A 97 -5.29 3.63 13.75
C ILE A 97 -5.15 3.02 15.13
N THR A 98 -6.21 3.09 15.92
CA THR A 98 -6.29 2.50 17.26
C THR A 98 -7.62 1.78 17.43
N TYR A 99 -7.64 0.74 18.26
CA TYR A 99 -8.85 0.05 18.66
C TYR A 99 -9.08 0.24 20.15
N SER A 100 -10.33 0.49 20.55
CA SER A 100 -10.74 0.58 21.93
C SER A 100 -11.56 -0.67 22.31
N PRO A 101 -11.02 -1.57 23.14
CA PRO A 101 -11.79 -2.75 23.58
C PRO A 101 -13.03 -2.41 24.40
N LEU A 102 -13.00 -1.27 25.10
CA LEU A 102 -14.10 -0.83 25.95
C LEU A 102 -15.34 -0.42 25.13
N THR A 103 -15.11 0.35 24.05
CA THR A 103 -16.20 0.83 23.17
C THR A 103 -16.37 -0.08 21.94
N ARG A 104 -15.45 -1.01 21.71
CA ARG A 104 -15.37 -1.88 20.52
C ARG A 104 -15.34 -1.07 19.21
N GLN A 105 -14.69 0.07 19.24
CA GLN A 105 -14.60 0.99 18.10
C GLN A 105 -13.16 1.20 17.67
N TYR A 106 -13.00 1.39 16.37
CA TYR A 106 -11.76 1.84 15.77
C TYR A 106 -11.74 3.37 15.71
N ARG A 107 -10.56 3.94 15.84
CA ARG A 107 -10.35 5.37 15.66
C ARG A 107 -9.20 5.60 14.70
N VAL A 108 -9.44 6.39 13.67
CA VAL A 108 -8.42 6.87 12.74
C VAL A 108 -8.18 8.34 13.00
N ALA A 109 -6.93 8.71 13.27
CA ALA A 109 -6.52 10.09 13.49
C ALA A 109 -5.48 10.51 12.46
N SER A 110 -5.67 11.71 11.87
CA SER A 110 -4.71 12.34 10.95
C SER A 110 -4.55 13.80 11.37
N GLY A 111 -3.37 14.15 11.85
CA GLY A 111 -3.13 15.46 12.46
C GLY A 111 -4.05 15.69 13.69
N LEU A 112 -4.83 16.77 13.66
CA LEU A 112 -5.77 17.13 14.72
C LEU A 112 -7.16 16.49 14.54
N LEU A 113 -7.42 15.89 13.40
CA LEU A 113 -8.71 15.27 13.07
C LEU A 113 -8.72 13.81 13.50
N GLY A 114 -9.83 13.37 14.07
CA GLY A 114 -10.05 11.97 14.44
C GLY A 114 -11.48 11.55 14.13
N GLN A 115 -11.64 10.38 13.54
CA GLN A 115 -12.94 9.77 13.23
C GLN A 115 -13.04 8.41 13.91
N GLN A 116 -14.25 8.01 14.28
CA GLN A 116 -14.55 6.72 14.90
C GLN A 116 -15.32 5.86 13.89
N PHE A 117 -15.05 4.56 13.94
CA PHE A 117 -15.61 3.56 13.04
C PHE A 117 -16.03 2.33 13.85
N GLU A 118 -17.08 1.67 13.40
CA GLU A 118 -17.61 0.50 14.07
C GLU A 118 -16.93 -0.80 13.62
N SER A 119 -16.36 -0.80 12.40
CA SER A 119 -15.71 -1.97 11.82
C SER A 119 -14.33 -1.65 11.26
N LEU A 120 -13.50 -2.69 11.12
CA LEU A 120 -12.20 -2.59 10.46
C LEU A 120 -12.36 -2.34 8.96
N GLU A 121 -13.40 -2.89 8.34
CA GLU A 121 -13.74 -2.69 6.93
C GLU A 121 -13.97 -1.21 6.60
N GLU A 122 -14.62 -0.46 7.49
CA GLU A 122 -14.79 1.00 7.32
C GLU A 122 -13.45 1.75 7.37
N VAL A 123 -12.53 1.30 8.23
CA VAL A 123 -11.16 1.85 8.29
C VAL A 123 -10.40 1.56 7.01
N GLU A 124 -10.47 0.33 6.50
CA GLU A 124 -9.87 -0.07 5.22
C GLU A 124 -10.43 0.76 4.07
N HIS A 125 -11.74 0.98 4.05
CA HIS A 125 -12.40 1.82 3.04
C HIS A 125 -11.92 3.28 3.11
N LEU A 126 -11.75 3.84 4.32
CA LEU A 126 -11.19 5.18 4.50
C LEU A 126 -9.76 5.27 3.95
N LEU A 127 -8.89 4.32 4.29
CA LEU A 127 -7.50 4.30 3.82
C LEU A 127 -7.41 4.05 2.32
N SER A 128 -8.38 3.33 1.76
CA SER A 128 -8.42 2.99 0.34
C SER A 128 -8.75 4.18 -0.55
N ARG A 129 -9.27 5.27 0.00
CA ARG A 129 -9.73 6.42 -0.78
C ARG A 129 -9.10 7.73 -0.33
N VAL A 130 -8.28 8.29 -1.18
CA VAL A 130 -7.77 9.67 -1.07
C VAL A 130 -8.57 10.54 -2.03
N ALA A 131 -9.31 11.52 -1.51
CA ALA A 131 -10.14 12.40 -2.31
C ALA A 131 -9.78 13.86 -2.05
N SER A 132 -9.62 14.62 -3.13
CA SER A 132 -9.37 16.08 -3.16
C SER A 132 -8.35 16.55 -2.11
N ARG A 133 -7.24 15.82 -2.00
CA ARG A 133 -6.19 16.19 -1.05
C ARG A 133 -5.27 17.24 -1.65
N PRO A 134 -5.20 18.45 -1.10
CA PRO A 134 -4.27 19.48 -1.57
C PRO A 134 -2.82 19.01 -1.42
N VAL A 135 -2.07 19.05 -2.52
CA VAL A 135 -0.65 18.60 -2.54
C VAL A 135 0.29 19.62 -3.15
N ILE A 136 -0.18 20.52 -4.03
CA ILE A 136 0.67 21.48 -4.71
C ILE A 136 -0.08 22.80 -4.88
N ALA A 137 0.51 23.92 -4.48
CA ALA A 137 -0.05 25.23 -4.76
C ALA A 137 0.02 25.57 -6.27
N SER A 138 -0.94 26.35 -6.77
CA SER A 138 -1.11 26.61 -8.21
C SER A 138 0.08 27.31 -8.87
N ASP A 139 0.88 28.05 -8.10
CA ASP A 139 2.03 28.85 -8.55
C ASP A 139 3.37 28.09 -8.60
N VAL A 140 3.40 26.86 -8.08
CA VAL A 140 4.64 26.06 -7.98
C VAL A 140 5.04 25.45 -9.33
N LEU A 141 4.04 25.15 -10.18
CA LEU A 141 4.29 24.41 -11.41
C LEU A 141 4.39 25.31 -12.64
N THR A 142 5.31 24.96 -13.53
CA THR A 142 5.44 25.64 -14.85
C THR A 142 4.49 24.98 -15.84
N LYS A 143 3.58 25.76 -16.41
CA LYS A 143 2.63 25.29 -17.44
C LYS A 143 3.36 24.67 -18.63
N GLY A 144 2.87 23.51 -19.08
CA GLY A 144 3.44 22.78 -20.21
C GLY A 144 4.74 22.03 -19.91
N ALA A 145 5.33 22.18 -18.72
CA ALA A 145 6.47 21.36 -18.32
C ALA A 145 6.02 19.95 -17.95
N ARG A 146 6.86 18.94 -18.25
CA ARG A 146 6.60 17.56 -17.88
C ARG A 146 7.12 17.27 -16.48
N TYR A 147 6.28 16.65 -15.66
CA TYR A 147 6.60 16.17 -14.34
C TYR A 147 6.31 14.67 -14.22
N GLU A 148 6.92 14.01 -13.27
CA GLU A 148 6.59 12.66 -12.81
C GLU A 148 6.00 12.75 -11.42
N ALA A 149 4.76 12.35 -11.28
CA ALA A 149 4.07 12.24 -10.00
C ALA A 149 4.16 10.80 -9.50
N ALA A 150 4.28 10.63 -8.19
CA ALA A 150 4.35 9.33 -7.55
C ALA A 150 3.57 9.33 -6.24
N VAL A 151 2.88 8.23 -5.95
CA VAL A 151 2.16 8.04 -4.69
C VAL A 151 2.39 6.63 -4.17
N ARG A 152 2.45 6.49 -2.85
CA ARG A 152 2.40 5.19 -2.17
C ARG A 152 1.73 5.30 -0.80
N LEU A 153 1.17 4.19 -0.35
CA LEU A 153 0.64 4.02 1.00
C LEU A 153 1.41 2.87 1.68
N ARG A 154 1.90 3.08 2.89
CA ARG A 154 2.64 2.04 3.63
C ARG A 154 2.37 2.07 5.13
N LEU A 155 2.47 0.90 5.75
CA LEU A 155 2.55 0.80 7.21
C LEU A 155 3.95 1.27 7.67
N ASP A 156 3.99 2.15 8.67
CA ASP A 156 5.24 2.62 9.28
C ASP A 156 5.58 1.77 10.51
N VAL A 157 6.31 0.70 10.28
CA VAL A 157 6.73 -0.22 11.34
C VAL A 157 7.66 0.43 12.39
N THR A 158 8.28 1.57 12.08
CA THR A 158 9.17 2.26 13.02
C THR A 158 8.42 2.89 14.18
N GLN A 159 7.11 3.10 14.03
CA GLN A 159 6.23 3.65 15.05
C GLN A 159 5.62 2.58 15.97
N LEU A 160 5.84 1.31 15.66
CA LEU A 160 5.37 0.20 16.50
C LEU A 160 6.15 0.14 17.82
N PRO A 161 5.57 -0.42 18.90
CA PRO A 161 6.32 -0.76 20.11
C PRO A 161 7.48 -1.73 19.79
N LYS A 162 8.60 -1.61 20.52
CA LYS A 162 9.84 -2.33 20.23
C LYS A 162 9.70 -3.84 19.98
N PRO A 163 8.89 -4.60 20.75
CA PRO A 163 8.70 -6.04 20.47
C PRO A 163 8.19 -6.28 19.05
N PHE A 164 7.18 -5.51 18.62
CA PHE A 164 6.58 -5.64 17.29
C PHE A 164 7.50 -5.18 16.15
N GLN A 165 8.43 -4.25 16.41
CA GLN A 165 9.47 -3.89 15.44
C GLN A 165 10.41 -5.06 15.14
N ILE A 166 10.74 -5.88 16.16
CA ILE A 166 11.57 -7.08 15.99
C ILE A 166 10.81 -8.11 15.17
N ASP A 167 9.54 -8.35 15.49
CA ASP A 167 8.69 -9.27 14.74
C ASP A 167 8.53 -8.82 13.28
N ALA A 168 8.42 -7.51 13.05
CA ALA A 168 8.33 -6.93 11.72
C ALA A 168 9.59 -7.13 10.85
N LEU A 169 10.75 -7.31 11.47
CA LEU A 169 11.97 -7.67 10.73
C LEU A 169 12.00 -9.15 10.34
N ALA A 170 11.28 -9.99 11.07
CA ALA A 170 11.26 -11.44 10.87
C ALA A 170 10.10 -11.92 10.00
N SER A 171 8.98 -11.19 9.95
CA SER A 171 7.77 -11.57 9.23
C SER A 171 7.34 -10.52 8.22
N ARG A 172 6.91 -10.97 7.03
CA ARG A 172 6.32 -10.12 5.99
C ARG A 172 4.92 -9.62 6.34
N ASP A 173 4.25 -10.21 7.31
CA ASP A 173 2.89 -9.82 7.74
C ASP A 173 2.82 -8.36 8.20
N TRP A 174 3.97 -7.78 8.59
CA TRP A 174 4.11 -6.39 8.98
C TRP A 174 4.52 -5.46 7.83
N SER A 175 4.68 -5.99 6.61
CA SER A 175 5.16 -5.20 5.46
C SER A 175 4.04 -4.73 4.52
N LEU A 176 2.87 -4.40 5.06
CA LEU A 176 1.74 -3.94 4.27
C LEU A 176 2.03 -2.57 3.64
N GLN A 177 2.31 -2.57 2.34
CA GLN A 177 2.66 -1.36 1.59
C GLN A 177 2.31 -1.50 0.11
N SER A 178 2.07 -0.36 -0.56
CA SER A 178 2.03 -0.33 -2.01
C SER A 178 3.43 -0.12 -2.59
N GLU A 179 3.62 -0.55 -3.83
CA GLU A 179 4.71 -0.02 -4.64
C GLU A 179 4.46 1.46 -4.98
N TRP A 180 5.51 2.18 -5.39
CA TRP A 180 5.34 3.52 -5.91
C TRP A 180 4.57 3.49 -7.22
N TYR A 181 3.35 4.04 -7.23
CA TYR A 181 2.57 4.25 -8.44
C TYR A 181 3.00 5.57 -9.07
N ARG A 182 3.56 5.51 -10.29
CA ARG A 182 4.13 6.66 -11.01
C ARG A 182 3.33 6.96 -12.27
N TRP A 183 3.16 8.25 -12.56
CA TRP A 183 2.54 8.69 -13.80
C TRP A 183 3.12 10.03 -14.26
N SER A 184 3.11 10.24 -15.59
CA SER A 184 3.49 11.54 -16.17
C SER A 184 2.36 12.54 -15.96
N PHE A 185 2.74 13.76 -15.59
CA PHE A 185 1.83 14.87 -15.37
C PHE A 185 2.31 16.12 -16.10
N VAL A 186 1.39 16.85 -16.74
CA VAL A 186 1.63 18.14 -17.41
C VAL A 186 0.54 19.09 -16.95
N PRO A 187 0.90 20.19 -16.24
CA PRO A 187 -0.05 21.20 -15.76
C PRO A 187 -0.59 22.10 -16.87
#